data_e6757fbde5c20fedabf9821b984ad6cc
#
_entry.id   e6757fbde5c20fedabf9821b984ad6cc
#
_cell.length_a   1.000
_cell.length_b   1.000
_cell.length_c   1.000
_cell.angle_alpha   90.00
_cell.angle_beta   90.00
_cell.angle_gamma   90.00
#
_symmetry.space_group_name_H-M   'P 1'
#
loop_
_entity.id
_entity.type
_entity.pdbx_description
1 polymer ?
#
loop_
_entity_poly.entity_id
_entity_poly.type
_entity_poly.pdbx_seq_one_letter_code
_entity_poly.pdbx_strand_id
1 'polypeptide(L)'
;MSLVREAGPPRRAAPIQLNLAIRRDRHIGASPVTLWLPHHTFRKETPMIKNLMSLAPALQTLFTEVADELAQDVNLVKRKRKLTGSVLAQTLVFGWLDKPMATLEELADFAMAAGVDVSPQAIDQRITPAAVDFFEALLCRALEYSCQVPSKDIPLLKRFNGVYAFDTTDISLPASMAKFFVGLGGSTPDASPAACSIQYCVELSEQGIVDLQLAGIRRNDLCYDLAHASLPVGSLLLNDLGFFNLDRLNNYDSEGVYYISRWKPGMLVCGSDKVPSKLIEYLEKTGQGVVDQWVSIGEKGVRTRLVAFRLAPELAKRRREKLLAQCRKKGKKVSPSKLAACDWDAAITNVPATMLTLEEVIRLRRLRWQQELLFKQFKSIGCIDKTSGEREDRVYVELLAKLIGQLVSSWQLLVSLGSMVSWSWYRGSKRVQGLWRDLVSQMGSLEGLVGWLVRVATRLRRGGKKKRQTRQPAAFQFAQDTADVDRWECDRFP
;
A
#
# COMPACT_ATOMS: atom_id res chain seq x y z
N MET A 1 15.27 44.19 41.30
CA MET A 1 15.82 43.68 40.03
C MET A 1 15.35 42.28 39.87
N SER A 2 14.24 42.07 39.15
CA SER A 2 13.64 40.76 38.86
C SER A 2 14.07 40.33 37.46
N LEU A 3 14.76 39.19 37.40
CA LEU A 3 15.16 38.55 36.14
C LEU A 3 13.94 37.86 35.48
N VAL A 4 13.40 38.52 34.47
CA VAL A 4 12.46 37.91 33.53
C VAL A 4 13.24 36.91 32.67
N ARG A 5 12.97 35.64 32.81
CA ARG A 5 13.45 34.61 31.87
C ARG A 5 12.61 34.69 30.59
N GLU A 6 13.21 35.19 29.55
CA GLU A 6 12.65 35.10 28.18
C GLU A 6 12.49 33.63 27.77
N ALA A 7 11.26 33.22 27.49
CA ALA A 7 10.97 31.95 26.85
C ALA A 7 11.43 32.06 25.39
N GLY A 8 12.39 31.24 25.01
CA GLY A 8 12.85 31.16 23.63
C GLY A 8 11.72 30.72 22.68
N PRO A 9 11.81 31.05 21.39
CA PRO A 9 10.75 30.78 20.42
C PRO A 9 10.50 29.28 20.31
N PRO A 10 9.24 28.86 20.09
CA PRO A 10 8.90 27.46 19.94
C PRO A 10 9.70 26.89 18.77
N ARG A 11 10.37 25.77 19.00
CA ARG A 11 11.07 25.03 17.96
C ARG A 11 10.08 24.74 16.83
N ARG A 12 10.32 25.30 15.65
CA ARG A 12 9.60 24.94 14.43
C ARG A 12 9.71 23.44 14.27
N ALA A 13 8.60 22.73 14.39
CA ALA A 13 8.52 21.34 14.01
C ALA A 13 8.88 21.25 12.52
N ALA A 14 10.00 20.60 12.23
CA ALA A 14 10.33 20.23 10.87
C ALA A 14 9.22 19.31 10.34
N PRO A 15 8.88 19.34 9.04
CA PRO A 15 7.95 18.39 8.48
C PRO A 15 8.45 16.99 8.79
N ILE A 16 7.61 16.21 9.47
CA ILE A 16 7.95 14.85 9.93
C ILE A 16 8.20 14.00 8.69
N GLN A 17 9.47 13.70 8.45
CA GLN A 17 9.87 12.65 7.54
C GLN A 17 9.94 11.36 8.35
N LEU A 18 8.93 10.51 8.22
CA LEU A 18 9.04 9.13 8.66
C LEU A 18 10.07 8.43 7.77
N ASN A 19 11.34 8.50 8.16
CA ASN A 19 12.44 7.79 7.51
C ASN A 19 12.46 6.36 8.03
N LEU A 20 11.64 5.51 7.45
CA LEU A 20 11.64 4.07 7.70
C LEU A 20 12.61 3.41 6.72
N ALA A 21 13.91 3.43 7.06
CA ALA A 21 14.87 2.59 6.36
C ALA A 21 14.51 1.12 6.61
N ILE A 22 14.40 0.33 5.53
CA ILE A 22 14.22 -1.12 5.60
C ILE A 22 15.43 -1.72 6.32
N ARG A 23 15.38 -1.78 7.66
CA ARG A 23 16.34 -2.54 8.47
C ARG A 23 15.83 -3.97 8.61
N ARG A 24 16.24 -4.82 7.67
CA ARG A 24 16.03 -6.27 7.72
C ARG A 24 17.05 -7.00 8.58
N ASP A 25 17.35 -6.54 9.79
CA ASP A 25 18.18 -7.32 10.70
C ASP A 25 17.68 -7.15 12.13
N ARG A 26 16.63 -7.91 12.44
CA ARG A 26 16.41 -8.50 13.79
C ARG A 26 15.17 -9.39 13.73
N HIS A 27 15.40 -10.70 13.59
CA HIS A 27 14.43 -11.68 14.02
C HIS A 27 14.14 -11.43 15.53
N ILE A 28 12.94 -10.94 15.81
CA ILE A 28 12.39 -11.09 17.14
C ILE A 28 12.07 -12.57 17.26
N GLY A 29 12.99 -13.33 17.84
CA GLY A 29 12.81 -14.73 18.15
C GLY A 29 11.71 -14.87 19.19
N ALA A 30 10.47 -15.09 18.75
CA ALA A 30 9.44 -15.63 19.62
C ALA A 30 9.83 -17.08 19.90
N SER A 31 10.27 -17.35 21.13
CA SER A 31 10.39 -18.72 21.61
C SER A 31 9.08 -19.46 21.38
N PRO A 32 9.10 -20.72 20.93
CA PRO A 32 7.89 -21.49 20.72
C PRO A 32 7.23 -21.74 22.07
N VAL A 33 6.20 -20.97 22.38
CA VAL A 33 5.31 -21.28 23.51
C VAL A 33 4.48 -22.48 23.10
N THR A 34 4.79 -23.63 23.66
CA THR A 34 4.01 -24.85 23.50
C THR A 34 2.70 -24.69 24.25
N LEU A 35 1.66 -24.23 23.56
CA LEU A 35 0.30 -24.13 24.11
C LEU A 35 -0.33 -25.52 24.12
N TRP A 36 -0.56 -26.04 25.31
CA TRP A 36 -1.45 -27.17 25.53
C TRP A 36 -2.90 -26.69 25.33
N LEU A 37 -3.48 -26.99 24.16
CA LEU A 37 -4.90 -26.82 23.90
C LEU A 37 -5.62 -28.13 24.26
N PRO A 38 -6.80 -28.09 24.92
CA PRO A 38 -7.59 -29.29 25.20
C PRO A 38 -7.99 -29.96 23.89
N HIS A 39 -7.84 -31.27 23.89
CA HIS A 39 -8.12 -32.17 22.77
C HIS A 39 -9.59 -32.11 22.31
N HIS A 40 -9.95 -31.12 21.46
CA HIS A 40 -11.07 -31.24 20.56
C HIS A 40 -10.52 -31.26 19.14
N THR A 41 -10.41 -32.47 18.62
CA THR A 41 -10.31 -32.94 17.22
C THR A 41 -10.15 -31.84 16.15
N PHE A 42 -8.98 -31.22 16.04
CA PHE A 42 -8.54 -30.57 14.82
C PHE A 42 -7.83 -31.60 13.94
N ARG A 43 -8.60 -32.29 13.11
CA ARG A 43 -8.06 -33.13 12.03
C ARG A 43 -7.28 -32.23 11.08
N LYS A 44 -5.95 -32.39 11.03
CA LYS A 44 -4.95 -31.75 10.17
C LYS A 44 -4.92 -30.21 10.33
N GLU A 45 -3.93 -29.70 10.99
CA GLU A 45 -3.60 -28.26 11.01
C GLU A 45 -3.43 -27.78 9.57
N THR A 46 -4.41 -27.02 9.10
CA THR A 46 -4.29 -26.36 7.80
C THR A 46 -3.28 -25.22 7.91
N PRO A 47 -2.52 -24.88 6.86
CA PRO A 47 -1.59 -23.75 6.85
C PRO A 47 -2.22 -22.44 7.39
N MET A 48 -3.53 -22.28 7.21
CA MET A 48 -4.29 -21.15 7.74
C MET A 48 -4.27 -21.08 9.27
N ILE A 49 -4.51 -22.19 9.96
CA ILE A 49 -4.55 -22.20 11.45
C ILE A 49 -3.18 -21.79 11.99
N LYS A 50 -2.09 -22.30 11.43
CA LYS A 50 -0.73 -21.92 11.79
C LYS A 50 -0.50 -20.41 11.63
N ASN A 51 -0.94 -19.80 10.54
CA ASN A 51 -0.80 -18.37 10.29
C ASN A 51 -1.66 -17.52 11.23
N LEU A 52 -2.88 -17.95 11.56
CA LEU A 52 -3.73 -17.28 12.54
C LEU A 52 -3.12 -17.36 13.95
N MET A 53 -2.52 -18.48 14.30
CA MET A 53 -1.81 -18.65 15.57
C MET A 53 -0.56 -17.76 15.67
N SER A 54 0.08 -17.39 14.58
CA SER A 54 1.20 -16.44 14.59
C SER A 54 0.74 -14.99 14.66
N LEU A 55 -0.42 -14.65 14.07
CA LEU A 55 -0.95 -13.28 14.09
C LEU A 55 -1.49 -12.88 15.46
N ALA A 56 -2.13 -13.80 16.20
CA ALA A 56 -2.74 -13.48 17.49
C ALA A 56 -1.74 -12.95 18.53
N PRO A 57 -0.58 -13.60 18.78
CA PRO A 57 0.44 -13.08 19.70
C PRO A 57 0.97 -11.72 19.26
N ALA A 58 1.19 -11.54 17.94
CA ALA A 58 1.71 -10.27 17.43
C ALA A 58 0.73 -9.12 17.63
N LEU A 59 -0.56 -9.34 17.40
CA LEU A 59 -1.60 -8.34 17.70
C LEU A 59 -1.66 -8.06 19.19
N GLN A 60 -1.63 -9.10 20.02
CA GLN A 60 -1.65 -8.93 21.48
C GLN A 60 -0.46 -8.09 21.92
N THR A 61 0.77 -8.50 21.62
CA THR A 61 1.99 -7.78 22.01
C THR A 61 1.99 -6.34 21.50
N LEU A 62 1.62 -6.10 20.23
CA LEU A 62 1.61 -4.75 19.65
C LEU A 62 0.63 -3.82 20.39
N PHE A 63 -0.59 -4.30 20.69
CA PHE A 63 -1.67 -3.49 21.26
C PHE A 63 -1.77 -3.58 22.80
N THR A 64 -0.82 -4.25 23.45
CA THR A 64 -0.71 -4.28 24.92
C THR A 64 0.67 -3.79 25.36
N GLU A 65 1.65 -4.66 25.45
CA GLU A 65 2.99 -4.38 26.00
C GLU A 65 3.69 -3.25 25.22
N VAL A 66 3.83 -3.40 23.91
CA VAL A 66 4.51 -2.41 23.06
C VAL A 66 3.79 -1.05 23.09
N ALA A 67 2.46 -1.04 23.05
CA ALA A 67 1.71 0.21 23.13
C ALA A 67 1.89 0.90 24.50
N ASP A 68 1.96 0.16 25.59
CA ASP A 68 2.19 0.74 26.92
C ASP A 68 3.62 1.25 27.07
N GLU A 69 4.63 0.55 26.57
CA GLU A 69 6.04 0.98 26.53
C GLU A 69 6.20 2.27 25.74
N LEU A 70 5.72 2.31 24.50
CA LEU A 70 5.79 3.49 23.63
C LEU A 70 5.08 4.71 24.25
N ALA A 71 3.94 4.51 24.91
CA ALA A 71 3.23 5.60 25.57
C ALA A 71 4.00 6.19 26.74
N GLN A 72 4.86 5.40 27.42
CA GLN A 72 5.76 5.89 28.46
C GLN A 72 6.95 6.63 27.82
N ASP A 73 7.57 6.08 26.80
CA ASP A 73 8.75 6.64 26.13
C ASP A 73 8.49 8.05 25.60
N VAL A 74 7.31 8.28 25.02
CA VAL A 74 6.90 9.61 24.49
C VAL A 74 6.23 10.49 25.57
N ASN A 75 6.21 10.10 26.83
CA ASN A 75 5.56 10.80 27.93
C ASN A 75 4.05 11.06 27.74
N LEU A 76 3.36 10.28 26.94
CA LEU A 76 1.91 10.33 26.80
C LEU A 76 1.21 9.90 28.11
N VAL A 77 1.75 8.89 28.77
CA VAL A 77 1.26 8.35 30.03
C VAL A 77 2.29 8.56 31.15
N LYS A 78 2.16 9.68 31.89
CA LYS A 78 3.04 10.00 33.03
C LYS A 78 2.70 9.22 34.30
N ARG A 79 1.46 8.81 34.48
CA ARG A 79 0.97 8.01 35.62
C ARG A 79 -0.04 7.00 35.13
N LYS A 80 0.08 5.75 35.56
CA LYS A 80 -0.90 4.70 35.24
C LYS A 80 -2.27 5.12 35.76
N ARG A 81 -3.18 5.42 34.82
CA ARG A 81 -4.60 5.70 35.06
C ARG A 81 -5.42 4.80 34.14
N LYS A 82 -6.73 5.00 34.11
CA LYS A 82 -7.64 4.21 33.27
C LYS A 82 -7.22 4.15 31.79
N LEU A 83 -6.88 5.28 31.15
CA LEU A 83 -6.40 5.31 29.77
C LEU A 83 -4.88 5.11 29.74
N THR A 84 -4.45 3.88 29.54
CA THR A 84 -3.07 3.48 29.25
C THR A 84 -2.77 3.62 27.76
N GLY A 85 -1.52 3.40 27.34
CA GLY A 85 -1.15 3.36 25.93
C GLY A 85 -1.91 2.27 25.16
N SER A 86 -2.01 1.08 25.76
CA SER A 86 -2.72 -0.07 25.19
C SER A 86 -4.21 0.21 25.01
N VAL A 87 -4.89 0.75 26.04
CA VAL A 87 -6.32 1.10 25.95
C VAL A 87 -6.55 2.18 24.90
N LEU A 88 -5.70 3.22 24.84
CA LEU A 88 -5.84 4.29 23.85
C LEU A 88 -5.61 3.77 22.44
N ALA A 89 -4.59 2.94 22.20
CA ALA A 89 -4.32 2.33 20.91
C ALA A 89 -5.50 1.46 20.45
N GLN A 90 -5.99 0.58 21.30
CA GLN A 90 -7.13 -0.29 20.99
C GLN A 90 -8.39 0.53 20.70
N THR A 91 -8.68 1.53 21.51
CA THR A 91 -9.85 2.41 21.36
C THR A 91 -9.83 3.14 20.01
N LEU A 92 -8.73 3.81 19.68
CA LEU A 92 -8.68 4.67 18.49
C LEU A 92 -8.45 3.87 17.20
N VAL A 93 -7.54 2.89 17.21
CA VAL A 93 -7.26 2.09 16.01
C VAL A 93 -8.47 1.25 15.62
N PHE A 94 -9.00 0.46 16.55
CA PHE A 94 -10.12 -0.43 16.23
C PHE A 94 -11.45 0.31 16.16
N GLY A 95 -11.61 1.41 16.90
CA GLY A 95 -12.78 2.27 16.80
C GLY A 95 -12.93 2.86 15.39
N TRP A 96 -11.90 3.50 14.87
CA TRP A 96 -11.95 4.05 13.52
C TRP A 96 -11.80 2.99 12.41
N LEU A 97 -11.25 1.83 12.69
CA LEU A 97 -11.26 0.71 11.75
C LEU A 97 -12.66 0.12 11.58
N ASP A 98 -13.42 0.03 12.65
CA ASP A 98 -14.80 -0.47 12.65
C ASP A 98 -15.78 0.55 12.09
N LYS A 99 -15.67 1.79 12.58
CA LYS A 99 -16.48 2.95 12.19
C LYS A 99 -15.54 4.11 11.82
N PRO A 100 -15.18 4.29 10.55
CA PRO A 100 -14.18 5.28 10.14
C PRO A 100 -14.50 6.74 10.49
N MET A 101 -15.76 7.04 10.80
CA MET A 101 -16.24 8.36 11.25
C MET A 101 -16.81 8.29 12.67
N ALA A 102 -16.29 7.39 13.50
CA ALA A 102 -16.76 7.23 14.88
C ALA A 102 -16.66 8.54 15.66
N THR A 103 -17.74 8.85 16.41
CA THR A 103 -17.77 9.95 17.38
C THR A 103 -16.98 9.60 18.63
N LEU A 104 -16.74 10.57 19.51
CA LEU A 104 -16.06 10.31 20.78
C LEU A 104 -16.88 9.37 21.68
N GLU A 105 -18.21 9.46 21.62
CA GLU A 105 -19.13 8.56 22.33
C GLU A 105 -18.95 7.11 21.84
N GLU A 106 -18.93 6.91 20.53
CA GLU A 106 -18.71 5.60 19.94
C GLU A 106 -17.30 5.07 20.24
N LEU A 107 -16.29 5.94 20.32
CA LEU A 107 -14.95 5.54 20.76
C LEU A 107 -14.92 5.17 22.25
N ALA A 108 -15.70 5.82 23.12
CA ALA A 108 -15.83 5.43 24.51
C ALA A 108 -16.39 4.00 24.67
N ASP A 109 -17.28 3.58 23.76
CA ASP A 109 -17.75 2.20 23.69
C ASP A 109 -16.63 1.19 23.41
N PHE A 110 -15.62 1.58 22.64
CA PHE A 110 -14.42 0.74 22.40
C PHE A 110 -13.52 0.69 23.62
N ALA A 111 -13.39 1.79 24.36
CA ALA A 111 -12.68 1.79 25.64
C ALA A 111 -13.37 0.86 26.66
N MET A 112 -14.69 0.86 26.68
CA MET A 112 -15.48 -0.07 27.51
C MET A 112 -15.26 -1.52 27.09
N ALA A 113 -15.16 -1.82 25.79
CA ALA A 113 -14.82 -3.15 25.31
C ALA A 113 -13.39 -3.59 25.71
N ALA A 114 -12.47 -2.63 25.90
CA ALA A 114 -11.14 -2.85 26.47
C ALA A 114 -11.15 -2.95 28.01
N GLY A 115 -12.32 -3.00 28.64
CA GLY A 115 -12.51 -3.12 30.10
C GLY A 115 -12.39 -1.80 30.88
N VAL A 116 -12.47 -0.64 30.19
CA VAL A 116 -12.24 0.67 30.82
C VAL A 116 -13.39 1.63 30.52
N ASP A 117 -14.13 2.02 31.55
CA ASP A 117 -15.16 3.04 31.47
C ASP A 117 -14.55 4.44 31.58
N VAL A 118 -14.66 5.23 30.50
CA VAL A 118 -14.17 6.61 30.40
C VAL A 118 -15.16 7.49 29.63
N SER A 119 -15.17 8.78 29.96
CA SER A 119 -15.99 9.73 29.21
C SER A 119 -15.38 10.05 27.84
N PRO A 120 -16.19 10.47 26.86
CA PRO A 120 -15.73 10.97 25.57
C PRO A 120 -14.70 12.10 25.69
N GLN A 121 -14.88 13.01 26.64
CA GLN A 121 -13.97 14.10 26.94
C GLN A 121 -12.60 13.61 27.42
N ALA A 122 -12.55 12.52 28.19
CA ALA A 122 -11.29 11.93 28.66
C ALA A 122 -10.47 11.37 27.49
N ILE A 123 -11.12 10.84 26.47
CA ILE A 123 -10.46 10.38 25.22
C ILE A 123 -9.92 11.61 24.46
N ASP A 124 -10.74 12.65 24.26
CA ASP A 124 -10.33 13.85 23.55
C ASP A 124 -9.14 14.57 24.21
N GLN A 125 -9.12 14.65 25.55
CA GLN A 125 -8.01 15.22 26.31
C GLN A 125 -6.69 14.46 26.19
N ARG A 126 -6.73 13.18 25.77
CA ARG A 126 -5.53 12.37 25.51
C ARG A 126 -4.97 12.57 24.09
N ILE A 127 -5.75 13.12 23.19
CA ILE A 127 -5.28 13.45 21.83
C ILE A 127 -4.47 14.75 21.89
N THR A 128 -3.17 14.63 22.09
CA THR A 128 -2.18 15.70 22.30
C THR A 128 -0.99 15.48 21.35
N PRO A 129 -0.02 16.40 21.25
CA PRO A 129 1.22 16.17 20.48
C PRO A 129 1.92 14.87 20.88
N ALA A 130 1.98 14.52 22.16
CA ALA A 130 2.55 13.25 22.62
C ALA A 130 1.75 12.03 22.11
N ALA A 131 0.45 12.18 21.84
CA ALA A 131 -0.32 11.10 21.19
C ALA A 131 0.04 10.98 19.71
N VAL A 132 0.39 12.06 19.02
CA VAL A 132 0.92 11.99 17.64
C VAL A 132 2.21 11.18 17.63
N ASP A 133 3.18 11.55 18.48
CA ASP A 133 4.46 10.83 18.59
C ASP A 133 4.26 9.33 18.91
N PHE A 134 3.30 9.05 19.80
CA PHE A 134 2.92 7.67 20.15
C PHE A 134 2.38 6.87 18.95
N PHE A 135 1.42 7.43 18.20
CA PHE A 135 0.84 6.72 17.06
C PHE A 135 1.83 6.62 15.88
N GLU A 136 2.76 7.55 15.73
CA GLU A 136 3.88 7.43 14.78
C GLU A 136 4.78 6.24 15.16
N ALA A 137 5.21 6.18 16.42
CA ALA A 137 6.02 5.07 16.90
C ALA A 137 5.29 3.72 16.77
N LEU A 138 3.99 3.69 17.09
CA LEU A 138 3.18 2.47 16.96
C LEU A 138 3.02 2.03 15.49
N LEU A 139 2.88 2.98 14.55
CA LEU A 139 2.87 2.69 13.11
C LEU A 139 4.20 2.09 12.65
N CYS A 140 5.33 2.65 13.12
CA CYS A 140 6.66 2.10 12.84
C CYS A 140 6.78 0.66 13.32
N ARG A 141 6.38 0.38 14.56
CA ARG A 141 6.40 -0.98 15.12
C ARG A 141 5.47 -1.93 14.37
N ALA A 142 4.30 -1.46 13.93
CA ALA A 142 3.38 -2.24 13.12
C ALA A 142 3.99 -2.59 11.75
N LEU A 143 4.73 -1.68 11.11
CA LEU A 143 5.39 -1.92 9.83
C LEU A 143 6.58 -2.91 9.94
N GLU A 144 7.24 -3.00 11.10
CA GLU A 144 8.27 -4.00 11.37
C GLU A 144 7.69 -5.44 11.41
N TYR A 145 6.41 -5.57 11.69
CA TYR A 145 5.74 -6.86 11.70
C TYR A 145 5.47 -7.36 10.28
N SER A 146 6.16 -8.39 9.87
CA SER A 146 5.86 -9.10 8.62
C SER A 146 4.96 -10.30 8.89
N CYS A 147 3.75 -10.24 8.34
CA CYS A 147 2.84 -11.38 8.39
C CYS A 147 3.39 -12.49 7.49
N GLN A 148 3.94 -13.55 8.07
CA GLN A 148 4.39 -14.71 7.30
C GLN A 148 3.17 -15.47 6.75
N VAL A 149 2.83 -15.20 5.52
CA VAL A 149 1.79 -15.94 4.79
C VAL A 149 2.48 -16.68 3.66
N PRO A 150 2.10 -17.93 3.37
CA PRO A 150 2.63 -18.60 2.20
C PRO A 150 2.41 -17.74 0.95
N SER A 151 3.49 -17.46 0.22
CA SER A 151 3.42 -16.70 -1.03
C SER A 151 2.39 -17.32 -1.96
N LYS A 152 1.75 -16.50 -2.79
CA LYS A 152 0.80 -17.01 -3.79
C LYS A 152 1.47 -18.04 -4.66
N ASP A 153 0.77 -19.15 -4.89
CA ASP A 153 1.23 -20.19 -5.78
C ASP A 153 1.09 -19.74 -7.25
N ILE A 154 1.86 -18.72 -7.60
CA ILE A 154 2.00 -18.20 -8.96
C ILE A 154 3.44 -18.43 -9.38
N PRO A 155 3.70 -19.44 -10.22
CA PRO A 155 5.06 -19.81 -10.62
C PRO A 155 5.89 -18.62 -11.14
N LEU A 156 5.23 -17.70 -11.82
CA LEU A 156 5.84 -16.51 -12.39
C LEU A 156 6.45 -15.58 -11.33
N LEU A 157 5.79 -15.42 -10.16
CA LEU A 157 6.30 -14.58 -9.07
C LEU A 157 7.45 -15.26 -8.32
N LYS A 158 7.46 -16.59 -8.28
CA LYS A 158 8.50 -17.38 -7.57
C LYS A 158 9.88 -17.31 -8.23
N ARG A 159 9.98 -16.73 -9.44
CA ARG A 159 11.27 -16.52 -10.13
C ARG A 159 12.08 -15.37 -9.51
N PHE A 160 11.48 -14.61 -8.60
CA PHE A 160 12.08 -13.42 -7.99
C PHE A 160 12.11 -13.52 -6.47
N ASN A 161 13.07 -12.86 -5.84
CA ASN A 161 13.19 -12.73 -4.39
C ASN A 161 12.21 -11.68 -3.81
N GLY A 162 10.96 -11.72 -4.28
CA GLY A 162 9.91 -10.77 -4.01
C GLY A 162 9.56 -9.91 -5.23
N VAL A 163 8.30 -9.52 -5.31
CA VAL A 163 7.78 -8.66 -6.38
C VAL A 163 7.18 -7.42 -5.75
N TYR A 164 7.83 -6.28 -5.94
CA TYR A 164 7.51 -5.03 -5.28
C TYR A 164 6.82 -4.07 -6.23
N ALA A 165 6.01 -3.21 -5.66
CA ALA A 165 5.45 -2.07 -6.39
C ALA A 165 5.34 -0.87 -5.46
N PHE A 166 5.73 0.32 -5.95
CA PHE A 166 5.53 1.60 -5.29
C PHE A 166 4.35 2.33 -5.91
N ASP A 167 3.59 3.02 -5.09
CA ASP A 167 2.53 3.91 -5.56
C ASP A 167 2.27 5.02 -4.53
N THR A 168 1.63 6.10 -4.96
CA THR A 168 1.32 7.26 -4.15
C THR A 168 -0.16 7.59 -4.24
N THR A 169 -0.78 7.92 -3.13
CA THR A 169 -2.14 8.45 -3.12
C THR A 169 -2.23 9.75 -2.33
N ASP A 170 -2.90 10.73 -2.92
CA ASP A 170 -3.10 12.03 -2.30
C ASP A 170 -4.42 12.03 -1.52
N ILE A 171 -4.40 12.66 -0.34
CA ILE A 171 -5.58 12.89 0.48
C ILE A 171 -5.67 14.38 0.84
N SER A 172 -6.88 14.93 0.76
CA SER A 172 -7.20 16.26 1.27
C SER A 172 -7.27 16.23 2.79
N LEU A 173 -6.78 17.26 3.43
CA LEU A 173 -6.80 17.45 4.88
C LEU A 173 -7.56 18.71 5.24
N PRO A 174 -8.06 18.86 6.48
CA PRO A 174 -8.64 20.10 6.98
C PRO A 174 -7.68 21.29 6.85
N ALA A 175 -8.20 22.49 6.67
CA ALA A 175 -7.42 23.70 6.47
C ALA A 175 -6.41 23.99 7.60
N SER A 176 -6.72 23.59 8.83
CA SER A 176 -5.82 23.66 9.98
C SER A 176 -4.47 22.97 9.77
N MET A 177 -4.44 21.94 8.91
CA MET A 177 -3.22 21.20 8.59
C MET A 177 -2.31 21.90 7.57
N ALA A 178 -2.72 23.04 7.00
CA ALA A 178 -1.97 23.70 5.92
C ALA A 178 -0.55 24.15 6.33
N LYS A 179 -0.31 24.39 7.62
CA LYS A 179 1.03 24.72 8.12
C LYS A 179 2.01 23.55 8.08
N PHE A 180 1.50 22.29 8.08
CA PHE A 180 2.31 21.07 7.99
C PHE A 180 2.31 20.51 6.57
N PHE A 181 1.13 20.47 5.93
CA PHE A 181 0.91 19.90 4.62
C PHE A 181 0.23 20.88 3.68
N VAL A 182 1.02 21.74 3.06
CA VAL A 182 0.50 22.73 2.11
C VAL A 182 -0.08 22.02 0.90
N GLY A 183 -1.38 22.25 0.63
CA GLY A 183 -2.08 21.69 -0.52
C GLY A 183 -1.59 22.29 -1.84
N LEU A 184 -2.03 21.71 -2.97
CA LEU A 184 -1.66 22.22 -4.30
C LEU A 184 -2.23 23.59 -4.62
N GLY A 185 -3.24 24.02 -3.86
CA GLY A 185 -4.06 25.18 -4.19
C GLY A 185 -5.00 24.87 -5.36
N GLY A 186 -5.80 25.82 -5.71
CA GLY A 186 -6.74 25.71 -6.82
C GLY A 186 -7.93 26.63 -6.61
N SER A 187 -8.61 26.99 -7.70
CA SER A 187 -9.82 27.82 -7.69
C SER A 187 -11.11 26.99 -7.62
N THR A 188 -11.03 25.67 -7.51
CA THR A 188 -12.21 24.83 -7.39
C THR A 188 -12.70 24.77 -5.94
N PRO A 189 -14.03 24.73 -5.70
CA PRO A 189 -14.60 24.68 -4.35
C PRO A 189 -14.07 23.51 -3.49
N ASP A 190 -13.64 22.42 -4.14
CA ASP A 190 -13.12 21.21 -3.49
C ASP A 190 -11.60 21.25 -3.24
N ALA A 191 -10.92 22.34 -3.59
CA ALA A 191 -9.48 22.49 -3.40
C ALA A 191 -9.17 22.76 -1.92
N SER A 192 -8.73 21.75 -1.19
CA SER A 192 -8.27 21.95 0.18
C SER A 192 -6.94 22.72 0.21
N PRO A 193 -6.77 23.72 1.10
CA PRO A 193 -5.50 24.38 1.33
C PRO A 193 -4.45 23.44 1.94
N ALA A 194 -4.87 22.30 2.48
CA ALA A 194 -4.02 21.26 3.06
C ALA A 194 -4.24 19.91 2.37
N ALA A 195 -3.14 19.25 2.02
CA ALA A 195 -3.18 17.90 1.49
C ALA A 195 -1.85 17.17 1.71
N CYS A 196 -1.88 15.88 1.93
CA CYS A 196 -0.68 15.06 2.00
C CYS A 196 -0.74 13.90 1.00
N SER A 197 0.43 13.38 0.67
CA SER A 197 0.60 12.17 -0.12
C SER A 197 1.01 11.02 0.80
N ILE A 198 0.38 9.86 0.60
CA ILE A 198 0.74 8.61 1.24
C ILE A 198 1.42 7.77 0.17
N GLN A 199 2.72 7.57 0.32
CA GLN A 199 3.50 6.66 -0.51
C GLN A 199 3.67 5.34 0.23
N TYR A 200 3.56 4.23 -0.47
CA TYR A 200 3.75 2.92 0.12
C TYR A 200 4.40 1.92 -0.85
N CYS A 201 5.04 0.93 -0.27
CA CYS A 201 5.60 -0.21 -0.95
C CYS A 201 4.80 -1.46 -0.59
N VAL A 202 4.39 -2.21 -1.60
CA VAL A 202 3.71 -3.50 -1.42
C VAL A 202 4.57 -4.60 -2.00
N GLU A 203 4.75 -5.68 -1.26
CA GLU A 203 5.23 -6.95 -1.77
C GLU A 203 4.03 -7.76 -2.29
N LEU A 204 3.99 -8.04 -3.59
CA LEU A 204 2.81 -8.56 -4.27
C LEU A 204 2.66 -10.09 -4.17
N SER A 205 3.75 -10.83 -3.92
CA SER A 205 3.71 -12.28 -3.77
C SER A 205 2.96 -12.67 -2.49
N GLU A 206 3.21 -11.92 -1.42
CA GLU A 206 2.57 -12.09 -0.11
C GLU A 206 1.43 -11.08 0.13
N GLN A 207 1.30 -10.06 -0.74
CA GLN A 207 0.35 -8.95 -0.64
C GLN A 207 0.47 -8.13 0.67
N GLY A 208 1.67 -8.03 1.19
CA GLY A 208 1.99 -7.23 2.38
C GLY A 208 2.34 -5.79 2.03
N ILE A 209 1.90 -4.83 2.85
CA ILE A 209 2.49 -3.49 2.88
C ILE A 209 3.79 -3.64 3.66
N VAL A 210 4.91 -3.37 3.00
CA VAL A 210 6.25 -3.55 3.58
C VAL A 210 6.86 -2.23 4.04
N ASP A 211 6.34 -1.13 3.52
CA ASP A 211 6.75 0.22 3.93
C ASP A 211 5.70 1.27 3.57
N LEU A 212 5.68 2.39 4.31
CA LEU A 212 4.74 3.48 4.13
C LEU A 212 5.37 4.80 4.55
N GLN A 213 5.19 5.87 3.77
CA GLN A 213 5.67 7.21 4.06
C GLN A 213 4.57 8.25 3.85
N LEU A 214 4.48 9.21 4.78
CA LEU A 214 3.64 10.40 4.65
C LEU A 214 4.50 11.60 4.26
N ALA A 215 4.06 12.39 3.28
CA ALA A 215 4.77 13.61 2.90
C ALA A 215 3.83 14.66 2.30
N GLY A 216 4.35 15.89 2.13
CA GLY A 216 3.59 16.98 1.50
C GLY A 216 3.36 16.71 0.00
N ILE A 217 2.13 16.96 -0.46
CA ILE A 217 1.68 16.72 -1.85
C ILE A 217 2.47 17.48 -2.93
N ARG A 218 3.19 18.53 -2.56
CA ARG A 218 3.98 19.34 -3.51
C ARG A 218 5.31 18.70 -3.89
N ARG A 219 5.67 17.56 -3.27
CA ARG A 219 6.85 16.78 -3.65
C ARG A 219 6.57 15.91 -4.87
N ASN A 220 7.56 15.75 -5.72
CA ASN A 220 7.54 14.73 -6.77
C ASN A 220 7.71 13.34 -6.12
N ASP A 221 7.08 12.30 -6.67
CA ASP A 221 7.18 10.91 -6.20
C ASP A 221 8.63 10.43 -6.06
N LEU A 222 9.54 10.95 -6.86
CA LEU A 222 10.97 10.65 -6.82
C LEU A 222 11.74 11.30 -5.65
N CYS A 223 11.14 12.25 -4.95
CA CYS A 223 11.76 12.95 -3.82
C CYS A 223 11.48 12.28 -2.47
N TYR A 224 10.77 11.15 -2.46
CA TYR A 224 10.49 10.39 -1.25
C TYR A 224 11.61 9.37 -0.98
N ASP A 225 11.97 9.20 0.28
CA ASP A 225 13.01 8.25 0.67
C ASP A 225 12.62 6.81 0.30
N LEU A 226 11.33 6.48 0.41
CA LEU A 226 10.80 5.18 -0.01
C LEU A 226 11.12 4.87 -1.48
N ALA A 227 11.05 5.90 -2.36
CA ALA A 227 11.45 5.75 -3.76
C ALA A 227 12.94 5.40 -3.92
N HIS A 228 13.78 5.59 -2.91
CA HIS A 228 15.21 5.29 -2.87
C HIS A 228 15.56 4.09 -1.97
N ALA A 229 14.54 3.39 -1.44
CA ALA A 229 14.77 2.21 -0.63
C ALA A 229 15.45 1.09 -1.41
N SER A 230 16.43 0.44 -0.78
CA SER A 230 17.10 -0.74 -1.34
C SER A 230 16.14 -1.92 -1.32
N LEU A 231 16.01 -2.57 -2.46
CA LEU A 231 15.26 -3.83 -2.58
C LEU A 231 16.22 -5.02 -2.51
N PRO A 232 15.76 -6.19 -2.07
CA PRO A 232 16.58 -7.40 -2.05
C PRO A 232 17.12 -7.75 -3.45
N VAL A 233 18.36 -8.18 -3.54
CA VAL A 233 18.94 -8.70 -4.79
C VAL A 233 18.07 -9.82 -5.37
N GLY A 234 17.83 -9.80 -6.67
CA GLY A 234 16.96 -10.75 -7.34
C GLY A 234 15.47 -10.43 -7.22
N SER A 235 15.09 -9.30 -6.60
CA SER A 235 13.69 -8.82 -6.58
C SER A 235 13.26 -8.27 -7.94
N LEU A 236 11.95 -8.21 -8.15
CA LEU A 236 11.33 -7.51 -9.28
C LEU A 236 10.56 -6.28 -8.79
N LEU A 237 10.82 -5.12 -9.37
CA LEU A 237 10.04 -3.92 -9.19
C LEU A 237 9.08 -3.69 -10.36
N LEU A 238 7.79 -3.56 -10.08
CA LEU A 238 6.79 -3.10 -11.02
C LEU A 238 6.63 -1.58 -10.90
N ASN A 239 7.33 -0.85 -11.78
CA ASN A 239 7.48 0.59 -11.68
C ASN A 239 6.37 1.34 -12.43
N ASP A 240 5.78 2.36 -11.78
CA ASP A 240 4.88 3.29 -12.45
C ASP A 240 5.63 4.47 -13.09
N LEU A 241 4.96 5.19 -13.99
CA LEU A 241 5.56 6.35 -14.66
C LEU A 241 5.90 7.49 -13.70
N GLY A 242 5.20 7.65 -12.57
CA GLY A 242 5.53 8.62 -11.55
C GLY A 242 6.92 8.42 -10.95
N PHE A 243 7.35 7.16 -10.86
CA PHE A 243 8.67 6.74 -10.36
C PHE A 243 9.72 6.53 -11.44
N PHE A 244 9.41 6.92 -12.68
CA PHE A 244 10.32 6.72 -13.80
C PHE A 244 11.50 7.68 -13.74
N ASN A 245 12.71 7.14 -13.53
CA ASN A 245 13.98 7.87 -13.56
C ASN A 245 15.07 6.99 -14.17
N LEU A 246 15.81 7.51 -15.17
CA LEU A 246 16.83 6.75 -15.88
C LEU A 246 18.01 6.36 -15.00
N ASP A 247 18.47 7.25 -14.11
CA ASP A 247 19.57 6.95 -13.21
C ASP A 247 19.18 5.82 -12.26
N ARG A 248 17.93 5.83 -11.80
CA ARG A 248 17.42 4.80 -10.92
C ARG A 248 17.27 3.44 -11.61
N LEU A 249 16.82 3.43 -12.87
CA LEU A 249 16.74 2.19 -13.66
C LEU A 249 18.14 1.60 -13.86
N ASN A 250 19.15 2.44 -14.08
CA ASN A 250 20.53 2.03 -14.16
C ASN A 250 21.06 1.49 -12.82
N ASN A 251 20.72 2.13 -11.71
CA ASN A 251 21.12 1.68 -10.38
C ASN A 251 20.49 0.32 -10.04
N TYR A 252 19.23 0.08 -10.37
CA TYR A 252 18.60 -1.23 -10.14
C TYR A 252 19.36 -2.36 -10.84
N ASP A 253 19.86 -2.13 -12.05
CA ASP A 253 20.66 -3.13 -12.77
C ASP A 253 21.97 -3.42 -12.02
N SER A 254 22.67 -2.39 -11.53
CA SER A 254 23.89 -2.53 -10.76
C SER A 254 23.68 -3.14 -9.36
N GLU A 255 22.51 -2.95 -8.77
CA GLU A 255 22.11 -3.51 -7.48
C GLU A 255 21.55 -4.94 -7.59
N GLY A 256 21.48 -5.50 -8.80
CA GLY A 256 20.90 -6.83 -9.04
C GLY A 256 19.40 -6.89 -8.84
N VAL A 257 18.69 -5.77 -9.00
CA VAL A 257 17.25 -5.66 -8.90
C VAL A 257 16.65 -5.59 -10.30
N TYR A 258 15.66 -6.43 -10.54
CA TYR A 258 14.91 -6.42 -11.79
C TYR A 258 13.81 -5.37 -11.76
N TYR A 259 13.46 -4.81 -12.93
CA TYR A 259 12.32 -3.91 -13.06
C TYR A 259 11.49 -4.20 -14.31
N ILE A 260 10.21 -3.88 -14.24
CA ILE A 260 9.31 -3.73 -15.39
C ILE A 260 8.66 -2.35 -15.26
N SER A 261 8.85 -1.49 -16.25
CA SER A 261 8.29 -0.13 -16.28
C SER A 261 7.46 0.10 -17.53
N ARG A 262 6.48 0.99 -17.44
CA ARG A 262 5.81 1.52 -18.61
C ARG A 262 6.77 2.41 -19.39
N TRP A 263 6.56 2.48 -20.69
CA TRP A 263 7.25 3.43 -21.54
C TRP A 263 6.87 4.89 -21.19
N LYS A 264 7.87 5.77 -21.08
CA LYS A 264 7.63 7.21 -20.87
C LYS A 264 7.53 7.92 -22.21
N PRO A 265 6.39 8.57 -22.54
CA PRO A 265 6.25 9.32 -23.77
C PRO A 265 7.32 10.39 -23.94
N GLY A 266 7.86 10.52 -25.15
CA GLY A 266 8.90 11.49 -25.48
C GLY A 266 10.34 11.03 -25.25
N MET A 267 10.55 9.86 -24.63
CA MET A 267 11.89 9.31 -24.44
C MET A 267 12.47 8.78 -25.75
N LEU A 268 13.75 9.00 -25.97
CA LEU A 268 14.47 8.50 -27.14
C LEU A 268 14.86 7.04 -26.94
N VAL A 269 14.79 6.28 -28.01
CA VAL A 269 15.25 4.90 -28.14
C VAL A 269 16.37 4.87 -29.18
N CYS A 270 17.42 4.14 -28.89
CA CYS A 270 18.52 3.87 -29.77
C CYS A 270 18.68 2.35 -29.91
N GLY A 271 18.44 1.84 -31.10
CA GLY A 271 18.62 0.42 -31.44
C GLY A 271 20.05 0.08 -31.85
N SER A 272 20.20 -1.02 -32.57
CA SER A 272 21.48 -1.47 -33.13
C SER A 272 22.08 -0.51 -34.17
N ASP A 273 21.24 0.27 -34.84
CA ASP A 273 21.63 1.31 -35.78
C ASP A 273 22.26 2.55 -35.13
N LYS A 274 22.21 2.63 -33.80
CA LYS A 274 22.68 3.77 -32.98
C LYS A 274 22.05 5.13 -33.36
N VAL A 275 20.89 5.14 -34.05
CA VAL A 275 20.17 6.35 -34.40
C VAL A 275 19.06 6.61 -33.39
N PRO A 276 19.16 7.71 -32.60
CA PRO A 276 18.09 8.03 -31.63
C PRO A 276 16.80 8.38 -32.32
N SER A 277 15.69 7.79 -31.92
CA SER A 277 14.36 8.11 -32.46
C SER A 277 13.32 8.01 -31.33
N LYS A 278 12.15 8.63 -31.51
CA LYS A 278 11.04 8.44 -30.58
C LYS A 278 10.52 7.00 -30.66
N LEU A 279 9.98 6.46 -29.57
CA LEU A 279 9.53 5.07 -29.52
C LEU A 279 8.64 4.69 -30.72
N ILE A 280 7.63 5.50 -31.03
CA ILE A 280 6.69 5.17 -32.10
C ILE A 280 7.38 5.16 -33.47
N GLU A 281 8.25 6.14 -33.73
CA GLU A 281 9.08 6.20 -34.97
C GLU A 281 9.99 4.98 -35.06
N TYR A 282 10.57 4.57 -33.90
CA TYR A 282 11.38 3.37 -33.81
C TYR A 282 10.59 2.11 -34.13
N LEU A 283 9.42 1.92 -33.48
CA LEU A 283 8.56 0.76 -33.70
C LEU A 283 8.04 0.67 -35.15
N GLU A 284 7.65 1.81 -35.76
CA GLU A 284 7.21 1.84 -37.17
C GLU A 284 8.37 1.50 -38.12
N LYS A 285 9.60 1.95 -37.83
CA LYS A 285 10.78 1.62 -38.65
C LYS A 285 11.10 0.12 -38.63
N THR A 286 10.82 -0.59 -37.52
CA THR A 286 11.06 -2.05 -37.46
C THR A 286 10.17 -2.81 -38.41
N GLY A 287 9.01 -2.27 -38.81
CA GLY A 287 8.02 -2.96 -39.62
C GLY A 287 7.40 -4.20 -38.96
N GLN A 288 7.72 -4.46 -37.69
CA GLN A 288 7.31 -5.66 -36.99
C GLN A 288 6.10 -5.37 -36.06
N GLY A 289 5.17 -6.32 -35.99
CA GLY A 289 4.04 -6.23 -35.06
C GLY A 289 4.43 -6.60 -33.62
N VAL A 290 5.57 -7.23 -33.42
CA VAL A 290 6.12 -7.63 -32.11
C VAL A 290 7.60 -7.25 -32.08
N VAL A 291 8.02 -6.57 -31.02
CA VAL A 291 9.40 -6.15 -30.80
C VAL A 291 9.85 -6.60 -29.42
N ASP A 292 10.91 -7.36 -29.34
CA ASP A 292 11.53 -7.84 -28.12
C ASP A 292 13.05 -7.83 -28.25
N GLN A 293 13.66 -6.73 -27.85
CA GLN A 293 15.10 -6.54 -28.07
C GLN A 293 15.72 -5.57 -27.08
N TRP A 294 17.03 -5.72 -26.88
CA TRP A 294 17.82 -4.78 -26.11
C TRP A 294 18.05 -3.49 -26.87
N VAL A 295 17.79 -2.37 -26.20
CA VAL A 295 17.95 -1.01 -26.72
C VAL A 295 18.64 -0.15 -25.68
N SER A 296 19.14 1.00 -26.10
CA SER A 296 19.56 2.08 -25.20
C SER A 296 18.49 3.16 -25.16
N ILE A 297 18.21 3.72 -23.98
CA ILE A 297 17.17 4.73 -23.80
C ILE A 297 17.70 6.00 -23.14
N GLY A 298 17.11 7.14 -23.55
CA GLY A 298 17.48 8.47 -23.06
C GLY A 298 18.87 8.91 -23.49
N GLU A 299 19.24 10.12 -23.11
CA GLU A 299 20.53 10.72 -23.47
C GLU A 299 21.73 9.99 -22.85
N LYS A 300 21.54 9.40 -21.68
CA LYS A 300 22.56 8.62 -20.97
C LYS A 300 22.76 7.20 -21.51
N GLY A 301 21.96 6.77 -22.47
CA GLY A 301 22.11 5.46 -23.09
C GLY A 301 21.86 4.27 -22.17
N VAL A 302 20.91 4.38 -21.23
CA VAL A 302 20.61 3.30 -20.28
C VAL A 302 20.15 2.05 -21.05
N ARG A 303 20.88 0.94 -20.87
CA ARG A 303 20.57 -0.33 -21.51
C ARG A 303 19.32 -0.96 -20.90
N THR A 304 18.33 -1.28 -21.74
CA THR A 304 17.09 -1.93 -21.33
C THR A 304 16.56 -2.82 -22.43
N ARG A 305 15.73 -3.80 -22.09
CA ARG A 305 15.00 -4.63 -23.04
C ARG A 305 13.66 -3.94 -23.33
N LEU A 306 13.43 -3.58 -24.57
CA LEU A 306 12.14 -3.06 -25.06
C LEU A 306 11.27 -4.23 -25.47
N VAL A 307 10.10 -4.30 -24.85
CA VAL A 307 9.06 -5.29 -25.14
C VAL A 307 7.83 -4.53 -25.64
N ALA A 308 7.43 -4.74 -26.88
CA ALA A 308 6.28 -4.05 -27.47
C ALA A 308 5.53 -4.96 -28.43
N PHE A 309 4.22 -4.78 -28.53
CA PHE A 309 3.40 -5.45 -29.54
C PHE A 309 2.28 -4.54 -30.02
N ARG A 310 1.90 -4.71 -31.30
CA ARG A 310 0.80 -4.00 -31.91
C ARG A 310 -0.53 -4.56 -31.43
N LEU A 311 -1.42 -3.70 -31.02
CA LEU A 311 -2.75 -4.08 -30.53
C LEU A 311 -3.68 -4.41 -31.69
N ALA A 312 -4.67 -5.26 -31.42
CA ALA A 312 -5.77 -5.49 -32.35
C ALA A 312 -6.46 -4.14 -32.68
N PRO A 313 -6.92 -3.96 -33.94
CA PRO A 313 -7.48 -2.68 -34.40
C PRO A 313 -8.60 -2.14 -33.51
N GLU A 314 -9.47 -3.03 -33.00
CA GLU A 314 -10.59 -2.68 -32.14
C GLU A 314 -10.12 -2.12 -30.79
N LEU A 315 -9.05 -2.70 -30.22
CA LEU A 315 -8.47 -2.21 -28.97
C LEU A 315 -7.77 -0.87 -29.16
N ALA A 316 -7.01 -0.73 -30.24
CA ALA A 316 -6.36 0.52 -30.59
C ALA A 316 -7.39 1.65 -30.81
N LYS A 317 -8.51 1.36 -31.51
CA LYS A 317 -9.63 2.29 -31.70
C LYS A 317 -10.21 2.74 -30.35
N ARG A 318 -10.53 1.81 -29.45
CA ARG A 318 -11.07 2.14 -28.11
C ARG A 318 -10.10 2.98 -27.28
N ARG A 319 -8.79 2.69 -27.34
CA ARG A 319 -7.77 3.52 -26.66
C ARG A 319 -7.73 4.93 -27.22
N ARG A 320 -7.79 5.09 -28.54
CA ARG A 320 -7.86 6.41 -29.18
C ARG A 320 -9.10 7.19 -28.79
N GLU A 321 -10.28 6.54 -28.80
CA GLU A 321 -11.55 7.16 -28.38
C GLU A 321 -11.48 7.64 -26.91
N LYS A 322 -10.95 6.81 -26.01
CA LYS A 322 -10.74 7.15 -24.58
C LYS A 322 -9.79 8.33 -24.43
N LEU A 323 -8.66 8.33 -25.14
CA LEU A 323 -7.69 9.42 -25.12
C LEU A 323 -8.31 10.74 -25.61
N LEU A 324 -9.04 10.70 -26.71
CA LEU A 324 -9.73 11.86 -27.28
C LEU A 324 -10.77 12.42 -26.31
N ALA A 325 -11.57 11.55 -25.69
CA ALA A 325 -12.56 11.94 -24.69
C ALA A 325 -11.92 12.62 -23.46
N GLN A 326 -10.81 12.05 -22.95
CA GLN A 326 -10.08 12.63 -21.82
C GLN A 326 -9.48 13.99 -22.16
N CYS A 327 -8.87 14.11 -23.36
CA CYS A 327 -8.29 15.38 -23.78
C CYS A 327 -9.35 16.45 -24.00
N ARG A 328 -10.49 16.08 -24.61
CA ARG A 328 -11.65 16.97 -24.79
C ARG A 328 -12.17 17.49 -23.43
N LYS A 329 -12.31 16.60 -22.44
CA LYS A 329 -12.72 16.96 -21.08
C LYS A 329 -11.74 17.94 -20.40
N LYS A 330 -10.45 17.88 -20.75
CA LYS A 330 -9.38 18.75 -20.21
C LYS A 330 -9.08 19.97 -21.09
N GLY A 331 -9.84 20.21 -22.16
CA GLY A 331 -9.58 21.31 -23.13
C GLY A 331 -8.24 21.20 -23.86
N LYS A 332 -7.66 19.98 -23.97
CA LYS A 332 -6.32 19.78 -24.56
C LYS A 332 -6.43 19.15 -25.95
N LYS A 333 -5.58 19.61 -26.90
CA LYS A 333 -5.39 18.96 -28.19
C LYS A 333 -4.53 17.70 -28.05
N VAL A 334 -4.86 16.66 -28.81
CA VAL A 334 -4.08 15.41 -28.88
C VAL A 334 -3.05 15.49 -29.98
N SER A 335 -1.79 15.16 -29.68
CA SER A 335 -0.75 15.08 -30.73
C SER A 335 -0.86 13.79 -31.55
N PRO A 336 -0.45 13.81 -32.84
CA PRO A 336 -0.46 12.61 -33.69
C PRO A 336 0.33 11.44 -33.07
N SER A 337 1.48 11.72 -32.44
CA SER A 337 2.30 10.71 -31.78
C SER A 337 1.60 10.00 -30.59
N LYS A 338 0.75 10.74 -29.87
CA LYS A 338 -0.07 10.13 -28.79
C LYS A 338 -1.19 9.24 -29.34
N LEU A 339 -1.75 9.60 -30.50
CA LEU A 339 -2.72 8.75 -31.21
C LEU A 339 -2.08 7.47 -31.73
N ALA A 340 -0.92 7.59 -32.36
CA ALA A 340 -0.15 6.44 -32.85
C ALA A 340 0.30 5.52 -31.68
N ALA A 341 0.65 6.10 -30.52
CA ALA A 341 0.97 5.31 -29.33
C ALA A 341 -0.19 4.44 -28.81
N CYS A 342 -1.44 4.76 -29.17
CA CYS A 342 -2.59 3.92 -28.82
C CYS A 342 -2.60 2.58 -29.56
N ASP A 343 -1.83 2.43 -30.61
CA ASP A 343 -1.75 1.21 -31.41
C ASP A 343 -0.79 0.18 -30.82
N TRP A 344 -0.01 0.60 -29.83
CA TRP A 344 1.02 -0.23 -29.24
C TRP A 344 0.82 -0.42 -27.73
N ASP A 345 1.21 -1.59 -27.24
CA ASP A 345 1.48 -1.83 -25.84
C ASP A 345 2.97 -2.06 -25.66
N ALA A 346 3.62 -1.25 -24.83
CA ALA A 346 5.06 -1.28 -24.67
C ALA A 346 5.48 -1.19 -23.19
N ALA A 347 6.53 -1.93 -22.87
CA ALA A 347 7.20 -1.92 -21.58
C ALA A 347 8.73 -1.96 -21.78
N ILE A 348 9.45 -1.52 -20.77
CA ILE A 348 10.88 -1.69 -20.65
C ILE A 348 11.24 -2.49 -19.43
N THR A 349 12.31 -3.27 -19.49
CA THR A 349 12.76 -4.13 -18.41
C THR A 349 14.24 -4.46 -18.54
N ASN A 350 14.91 -4.79 -17.44
CA ASN A 350 16.23 -5.41 -17.46
C ASN A 350 16.17 -6.94 -17.31
N VAL A 351 14.97 -7.54 -17.21
CA VAL A 351 14.84 -8.99 -17.11
C VAL A 351 15.17 -9.63 -18.46
N PRO A 352 16.12 -10.59 -18.51
CA PRO A 352 16.48 -11.25 -19.77
C PRO A 352 15.36 -12.13 -20.33
N ALA A 353 15.32 -12.36 -21.63
CA ALA A 353 14.31 -13.17 -22.32
C ALA A 353 14.32 -14.63 -21.84
N THR A 354 15.46 -15.13 -21.40
CA THR A 354 15.62 -16.48 -20.80
C THR A 354 14.88 -16.61 -19.47
N MET A 355 14.59 -15.51 -18.78
CA MET A 355 13.90 -15.50 -17.49
C MET A 355 12.43 -15.15 -17.61
N LEU A 356 12.07 -14.19 -18.50
CA LEU A 356 10.67 -13.83 -18.79
C LEU A 356 10.45 -13.69 -20.30
N THR A 357 9.41 -14.32 -20.81
CA THR A 357 8.94 -14.06 -22.18
C THR A 357 8.30 -12.66 -22.28
N LEU A 358 8.04 -12.21 -23.50
CA LEU A 358 7.33 -10.95 -23.76
C LEU A 358 5.96 -10.93 -23.09
N GLU A 359 5.19 -12.02 -23.24
CA GLU A 359 3.85 -12.17 -22.68
C GLU A 359 3.89 -12.12 -21.13
N GLU A 360 4.90 -12.76 -20.53
CA GLU A 360 5.09 -12.77 -19.09
C GLU A 360 5.42 -11.38 -18.54
N VAL A 361 6.23 -10.59 -19.24
CA VAL A 361 6.49 -9.17 -18.89
C VAL A 361 5.20 -8.37 -18.87
N ILE A 362 4.36 -8.52 -19.90
CA ILE A 362 3.08 -7.81 -19.96
C ILE A 362 2.10 -8.27 -18.86
N ARG A 363 2.08 -9.57 -18.57
CA ARG A 363 1.26 -10.12 -17.47
C ARG A 363 1.68 -9.56 -16.12
N LEU A 364 2.97 -9.55 -15.80
CA LEU A 364 3.50 -9.03 -14.55
C LEU A 364 3.24 -7.53 -14.40
N ARG A 365 3.43 -6.75 -15.46
CA ARG A 365 3.15 -5.32 -15.43
C ARG A 365 1.71 -5.01 -14.99
N ARG A 366 0.74 -5.85 -15.33
CA ARG A 366 -0.66 -5.66 -14.92
C ARG A 366 -0.91 -5.90 -13.43
N LEU A 367 -0.01 -6.61 -12.75
CA LEU A 367 -0.14 -6.81 -11.31
C LEU A 367 -0.03 -5.48 -10.53
N ARG A 368 0.63 -4.47 -11.09
CA ARG A 368 0.68 -3.13 -10.50
C ARG A 368 -0.72 -2.59 -10.14
N TRP A 369 -1.74 -2.92 -10.93
CA TRP A 369 -3.14 -2.53 -10.66
C TRP A 369 -3.64 -2.95 -9.27
N GLN A 370 -3.03 -3.92 -8.62
CA GLN A 370 -3.43 -4.33 -7.26
C GLN A 370 -3.27 -3.20 -6.24
N GLN A 371 -2.33 -2.29 -6.45
CA GLN A 371 -2.12 -1.12 -5.59
C GLN A 371 -3.29 -0.14 -5.67
N GLU A 372 -3.81 0.11 -6.85
CA GLU A 372 -4.98 0.99 -7.03
C GLU A 372 -6.22 0.41 -6.31
N LEU A 373 -6.35 -0.91 -6.27
CA LEU A 373 -7.42 -1.57 -5.49
C LEU A 373 -7.20 -1.41 -3.99
N LEU A 374 -5.97 -1.42 -3.51
CA LEU A 374 -5.64 -1.19 -2.11
C LEU A 374 -5.97 0.25 -1.70
N PHE A 375 -5.58 1.25 -2.50
CA PHE A 375 -5.97 2.65 -2.25
C PHE A 375 -7.47 2.86 -2.26
N LYS A 376 -8.16 2.23 -3.21
CA LYS A 376 -9.62 2.28 -3.23
C LYS A 376 -10.21 1.71 -1.93
N GLN A 377 -9.61 0.68 -1.38
CA GLN A 377 -10.01 0.12 -0.09
C GLN A 377 -9.75 1.12 1.05
N PHE A 378 -8.57 1.71 1.10
CA PHE A 378 -8.20 2.69 2.13
C PHE A 378 -9.13 3.89 2.14
N LYS A 379 -9.44 4.46 0.97
CA LYS A 379 -10.33 5.61 0.84
C LYS A 379 -11.81 5.25 1.03
N SER A 380 -12.29 4.17 0.42
CA SER A 380 -13.73 3.86 0.41
C SER A 380 -14.23 3.04 1.60
N ILE A 381 -13.35 2.33 2.30
CA ILE A 381 -13.68 1.55 3.50
C ILE A 381 -13.04 2.17 4.73
N GLY A 382 -11.74 2.47 4.67
CA GLY A 382 -11.00 3.08 5.76
C GLY A 382 -11.23 4.57 5.92
N CYS A 383 -11.81 5.25 4.92
CA CYS A 383 -12.05 6.70 4.90
C CYS A 383 -10.81 7.50 5.39
N ILE A 384 -9.61 7.12 4.93
CA ILE A 384 -8.37 7.78 5.34
C ILE A 384 -8.30 9.24 4.88
N ASP A 385 -9.08 9.59 3.87
CA ASP A 385 -9.24 10.93 3.29
C ASP A 385 -10.30 11.78 4.02
N LYS A 386 -10.87 11.29 5.11
CA LYS A 386 -11.88 11.98 5.91
C LYS A 386 -11.46 11.98 7.37
N THR A 387 -11.65 13.10 8.03
CA THR A 387 -11.39 13.26 9.46
C THR A 387 -12.61 13.84 10.17
N SER A 388 -12.81 13.46 11.43
CA SER A 388 -13.96 13.87 12.24
C SER A 388 -13.73 15.18 13.02
N GLY A 389 -12.58 15.83 12.87
CA GLY A 389 -12.21 17.06 13.57
C GLY A 389 -11.27 17.92 12.76
N GLU A 390 -11.05 19.16 13.25
CA GLU A 390 -10.15 20.14 12.64
C GLU A 390 -8.90 20.43 13.48
N ARG A 391 -8.89 20.03 14.77
CA ARG A 391 -7.71 20.19 15.63
C ARG A 391 -6.56 19.33 15.11
N GLU A 392 -5.41 19.94 14.93
CA GLU A 392 -4.24 19.35 14.27
C GLU A 392 -3.85 17.99 14.84
N ASP A 393 -3.65 17.91 16.15
CA ASP A 393 -3.27 16.66 16.81
C ASP A 393 -4.31 15.56 16.57
N ARG A 394 -5.61 15.94 16.56
CA ARG A 394 -6.68 15.00 16.31
C ARG A 394 -6.66 14.46 14.87
N VAL A 395 -6.45 15.35 13.89
CA VAL A 395 -6.35 14.96 12.48
C VAL A 395 -5.16 14.02 12.27
N TYR A 396 -4.02 14.31 12.88
CA TYR A 396 -2.84 13.44 12.80
C TYR A 396 -3.08 12.08 13.44
N VAL A 397 -3.54 12.05 14.70
CA VAL A 397 -3.81 10.82 15.43
C VAL A 397 -4.84 9.96 14.69
N GLU A 398 -5.92 10.59 14.18
CA GLU A 398 -6.94 9.87 13.43
C GLU A 398 -6.37 9.26 12.13
N LEU A 399 -5.56 10.01 11.39
CA LEU A 399 -4.90 9.51 10.18
C LEU A 399 -3.98 8.32 10.49
N LEU A 400 -3.10 8.45 11.48
CA LEU A 400 -2.16 7.41 11.88
C LEU A 400 -2.89 6.16 12.40
N ALA A 401 -3.90 6.33 13.25
CA ALA A 401 -4.70 5.22 13.76
C ALA A 401 -5.44 4.48 12.65
N LYS A 402 -6.00 5.21 11.67
CA LYS A 402 -6.62 4.60 10.49
C LYS A 402 -5.61 3.84 9.63
N LEU A 403 -4.39 4.34 9.45
CA LEU A 403 -3.33 3.63 8.73
C LEU A 403 -2.92 2.35 9.43
N ILE A 404 -2.72 2.38 10.76
CA ILE A 404 -2.45 1.18 11.57
C ILE A 404 -3.60 0.19 11.44
N GLY A 405 -4.85 0.66 11.52
CA GLY A 405 -6.03 -0.16 11.34
C GLY A 405 -6.06 -0.85 9.97
N GLN A 406 -5.69 -0.15 8.90
CA GLN A 406 -5.62 -0.74 7.55
C GLN A 406 -4.51 -1.79 7.45
N LEU A 407 -3.36 -1.61 8.11
CA LEU A 407 -2.32 -2.65 8.21
C LEU A 407 -2.86 -3.90 8.90
N VAL A 408 -3.49 -3.76 10.06
CA VAL A 408 -4.08 -4.87 10.82
C VAL A 408 -5.16 -5.58 10.00
N SER A 409 -6.04 -4.82 9.34
CA SER A 409 -7.05 -5.39 8.44
C SER A 409 -6.42 -6.17 7.29
N SER A 410 -5.30 -5.68 6.74
CA SER A 410 -4.54 -6.37 5.69
C SER A 410 -3.96 -7.69 6.19
N TRP A 411 -3.35 -7.72 7.38
CA TRP A 411 -2.85 -8.96 7.99
C TRP A 411 -3.96 -9.98 8.21
N GLN A 412 -5.10 -9.52 8.77
CA GLN A 412 -6.27 -10.39 8.98
C GLN A 412 -6.78 -11.02 7.68
N LEU A 413 -6.85 -10.22 6.61
CA LEU A 413 -7.26 -10.71 5.29
C LEU A 413 -6.25 -11.70 4.71
N LEU A 414 -4.96 -11.39 4.84
CA LEU A 414 -3.87 -12.25 4.38
C LEU A 414 -3.92 -13.63 5.04
N VAL A 415 -3.94 -13.69 6.37
CA VAL A 415 -3.95 -14.95 7.10
C VAL A 415 -5.24 -15.74 6.89
N SER A 416 -6.39 -15.04 6.69
CA SER A 416 -7.69 -15.67 6.50
C SER A 416 -7.92 -16.22 5.10
N LEU A 417 -7.49 -15.47 4.09
CA LEU A 417 -7.76 -15.78 2.68
C LEU A 417 -6.57 -16.47 2.01
N GLY A 418 -5.38 -16.37 2.62
CA GLY A 418 -4.16 -16.99 2.13
C GLY A 418 -3.80 -16.56 0.71
N SER A 419 -3.15 -17.45 -0.01
CA SER A 419 -2.72 -17.28 -1.40
C SER A 419 -3.85 -17.36 -2.45
N MET A 420 -5.12 -17.40 -2.04
CA MET A 420 -6.23 -17.65 -2.94
C MET A 420 -6.51 -16.48 -3.88
N VAL A 421 -6.27 -16.65 -5.16
CA VAL A 421 -6.43 -15.65 -6.22
C VAL A 421 -7.89 -15.25 -6.47
N SER A 422 -8.85 -16.12 -6.09
CA SER A 422 -10.29 -15.93 -6.33
C SER A 422 -11.00 -15.00 -5.33
N TRP A 423 -10.28 -14.42 -4.35
CA TRP A 423 -10.88 -13.63 -3.28
C TRP A 423 -10.79 -12.13 -3.53
N SER A 424 -11.76 -11.37 -2.99
CA SER A 424 -11.79 -9.92 -3.08
C SER A 424 -11.49 -9.30 -1.72
N TRP A 425 -10.35 -8.61 -1.62
CA TRP A 425 -9.96 -7.85 -0.44
C TRP A 425 -11.02 -6.82 -0.05
N TYR A 426 -11.53 -6.06 -1.00
CA TYR A 426 -12.58 -5.08 -0.77
C TYR A 426 -13.83 -5.68 -0.12
N ARG A 427 -14.27 -6.86 -0.57
CA ARG A 427 -15.40 -7.56 0.04
C ARG A 427 -15.05 -8.13 1.41
N GLY A 428 -13.81 -8.60 1.55
CA GLY A 428 -13.29 -9.07 2.83
C GLY A 428 -13.34 -7.98 3.87
N SER A 429 -12.74 -6.82 3.58
CA SER A 429 -12.72 -5.67 4.50
C SER A 429 -14.13 -5.22 4.90
N LYS A 430 -15.05 -5.12 3.95
CA LYS A 430 -16.47 -4.80 4.28
C LYS A 430 -17.13 -5.84 5.20
N ARG A 431 -16.73 -7.10 5.12
CA ARG A 431 -17.32 -8.16 5.95
C ARG A 431 -16.80 -8.19 7.37
N VAL A 432 -15.62 -7.64 7.59
CA VAL A 432 -14.98 -7.55 8.91
C VAL A 432 -15.41 -6.29 9.66
N GLN A 433 -15.90 -5.26 8.96
CA GLN A 433 -16.53 -4.10 9.61
C GLN A 433 -17.66 -4.55 10.56
N GLY A 434 -17.75 -3.93 11.70
CA GLY A 434 -18.69 -4.28 12.79
C GLY A 434 -18.22 -5.45 13.66
N LEU A 435 -17.01 -6.00 13.47
CA LEU A 435 -16.47 -7.09 14.27
C LEU A 435 -15.25 -6.69 15.11
N TRP A 436 -14.69 -5.50 14.90
CA TRP A 436 -13.46 -5.10 15.56
C TRP A 436 -13.64 -4.80 17.05
N ARG A 437 -14.84 -4.42 17.47
CA ARG A 437 -15.17 -4.26 18.88
C ARG A 437 -15.05 -5.58 19.64
N ASP A 438 -15.49 -6.69 19.05
CA ASP A 438 -15.33 -8.03 19.63
C ASP A 438 -13.86 -8.43 19.75
N LEU A 439 -13.01 -8.01 18.79
CA LEU A 439 -11.55 -8.22 18.88
C LEU A 439 -10.99 -7.55 20.13
N VAL A 440 -11.34 -6.29 20.38
CA VAL A 440 -10.88 -5.51 21.54
C VAL A 440 -11.22 -6.23 22.82
N SER A 441 -12.43 -6.77 22.97
CA SER A 441 -12.84 -7.52 24.17
C SER A 441 -12.05 -8.82 24.39
N GLN A 442 -11.41 -9.35 23.35
CA GLN A 442 -10.58 -10.56 23.41
C GLN A 442 -9.08 -10.27 23.58
N MET A 443 -8.65 -8.98 23.58
CA MET A 443 -7.23 -8.62 23.53
C MET A 443 -6.45 -9.11 24.77
N GLY A 444 -7.10 -9.26 25.92
CA GLY A 444 -6.52 -9.79 27.13
C GLY A 444 -6.30 -11.32 27.15
N SER A 445 -6.81 -12.06 26.16
CA SER A 445 -6.73 -13.52 26.10
C SER A 445 -6.23 -13.99 24.74
N LEU A 446 -5.08 -14.64 24.71
CA LEU A 446 -4.53 -15.19 23.47
C LEU A 446 -5.48 -16.24 22.86
N GLU A 447 -6.10 -17.08 23.67
CA GLU A 447 -7.09 -18.05 23.22
C GLU A 447 -8.34 -17.36 22.64
N GLY A 448 -8.82 -16.30 23.29
CA GLY A 448 -9.91 -15.46 22.80
C GLY A 448 -9.60 -14.82 21.44
N LEU A 449 -8.39 -14.27 21.28
CA LEU A 449 -7.92 -13.71 20.00
C LEU A 449 -7.85 -14.76 18.89
N VAL A 450 -7.25 -15.91 19.15
CA VAL A 450 -7.19 -17.01 18.17
C VAL A 450 -8.62 -17.43 17.80
N GLY A 451 -9.50 -17.61 18.78
CA GLY A 451 -10.91 -17.93 18.55
C GLY A 451 -11.62 -16.90 17.67
N TRP A 452 -11.41 -15.61 17.93
CA TRP A 452 -11.93 -14.52 17.11
C TRP A 452 -11.38 -14.58 15.67
N LEU A 453 -10.06 -14.70 15.49
CA LEU A 453 -9.40 -14.78 14.20
C LEU A 453 -9.94 -15.96 13.37
N VAL A 454 -10.16 -17.12 13.97
CA VAL A 454 -10.72 -18.32 13.32
C VAL A 454 -12.17 -18.07 12.89
N ARG A 455 -13.01 -17.46 13.75
CA ARG A 455 -14.40 -17.11 13.40
C ARG A 455 -14.45 -16.16 12.20
N VAL A 456 -13.61 -15.11 12.23
CA VAL A 456 -13.53 -14.12 11.14
C VAL A 456 -13.04 -14.77 9.84
N ALA A 457 -11.99 -15.58 9.91
CA ALA A 457 -11.47 -16.30 8.75
C ALA A 457 -12.53 -17.22 8.13
N THR A 458 -13.30 -17.93 8.96
CA THR A 458 -14.40 -18.78 8.49
C THR A 458 -15.50 -17.95 7.80
N ARG A 459 -15.89 -16.80 8.38
CA ARG A 459 -16.88 -15.89 7.80
C ARG A 459 -16.39 -15.31 6.47
N LEU A 460 -15.12 -14.92 6.39
CA LEU A 460 -14.49 -14.41 5.18
C LEU A 460 -14.53 -15.47 4.07
N ARG A 461 -14.12 -16.68 4.35
CA ARG A 461 -14.09 -17.79 3.37
C ARG A 461 -15.46 -18.13 2.81
N ARG A 462 -16.52 -18.02 3.60
CA ARG A 462 -17.90 -18.28 3.13
C ARG A 462 -18.42 -17.20 2.18
N GLY A 463 -17.92 -15.99 2.25
CA GLY A 463 -18.54 -14.86 1.54
C GLY A 463 -17.63 -13.91 0.80
N GLY A 464 -16.32 -14.08 0.85
CA GLY A 464 -15.34 -13.18 0.24
C GLY A 464 -15.03 -13.46 -1.25
N LYS A 465 -15.57 -14.55 -1.84
CA LYS A 465 -15.31 -14.90 -3.23
C LYS A 465 -15.71 -13.78 -4.19
N LYS A 466 -14.89 -13.52 -5.19
CA LYS A 466 -15.25 -12.66 -6.32
C LYS A 466 -16.47 -13.26 -7.00
N LYS A 467 -17.51 -12.44 -7.26
CA LYS A 467 -18.57 -12.90 -8.18
C LYS A 467 -17.89 -13.16 -9.52
N ARG A 468 -18.17 -14.33 -10.14
CA ARG A 468 -17.76 -14.58 -11.53
C ARG A 468 -18.21 -13.41 -12.39
N GLN A 469 -17.30 -12.51 -12.72
CA GLN A 469 -17.52 -11.60 -13.81
C GLN A 469 -17.12 -12.36 -15.05
N THR A 470 -18.08 -12.61 -15.89
CA THR A 470 -17.99 -13.39 -17.14
C THR A 470 -17.02 -12.78 -18.16
N ARG A 471 -16.38 -11.64 -17.88
CA ARG A 471 -15.66 -10.86 -18.89
C ARG A 471 -14.16 -10.66 -18.66
N GLN A 472 -13.62 -10.74 -17.42
CA GLN A 472 -12.15 -10.60 -17.24
C GLN A 472 -11.66 -11.23 -15.92
N PRO A 473 -10.53 -11.98 -15.92
CA PRO A 473 -9.89 -12.45 -14.71
C PRO A 473 -9.29 -11.28 -13.93
N ALA A 474 -9.16 -11.44 -12.61
CA ALA A 474 -8.38 -10.53 -11.80
C ALA A 474 -6.90 -10.60 -12.20
N ALA A 475 -6.12 -9.52 -11.96
CA ALA A 475 -4.72 -9.45 -12.37
C ALA A 475 -3.88 -10.67 -11.91
N PHE A 476 -4.12 -11.18 -10.70
CA PHE A 476 -3.46 -12.40 -10.23
C PHE A 476 -3.93 -13.68 -10.96
N GLN A 477 -5.21 -13.79 -11.30
CA GLN A 477 -5.70 -14.91 -12.13
C GLN A 477 -5.06 -14.85 -13.51
N PHE A 478 -4.94 -13.65 -14.07
CA PHE A 478 -4.26 -13.42 -15.34
C PHE A 478 -2.76 -13.79 -15.29
N ALA A 479 -2.08 -13.53 -14.18
CA ALA A 479 -0.69 -13.92 -14.00
C ALA A 479 -0.52 -15.44 -13.78
N GLN A 480 -1.56 -16.13 -13.32
CA GLN A 480 -1.59 -17.57 -13.09
C GLN A 480 -1.97 -18.34 -14.35
N ASP A 481 -2.81 -17.76 -15.21
CA ASP A 481 -3.27 -18.42 -16.45
C ASP A 481 -2.15 -18.48 -17.48
N THR A 482 -1.85 -19.68 -17.95
CA THR A 482 -0.91 -19.95 -19.04
C THR A 482 -1.56 -19.86 -20.42
N ALA A 483 -2.87 -19.63 -20.50
CA ALA A 483 -3.64 -19.59 -21.73
C ALA A 483 -3.61 -18.21 -22.41
N ASP A 484 -3.60 -18.24 -23.73
CA ASP A 484 -3.54 -17.16 -24.74
C ASP A 484 -3.79 -15.70 -24.30
N VAL A 485 -2.78 -14.87 -24.53
CA VAL A 485 -2.81 -13.40 -24.36
C VAL A 485 -3.87 -12.74 -25.25
N ASP A 486 -4.19 -13.35 -26.39
CA ASP A 486 -5.12 -12.84 -27.41
C ASP A 486 -6.59 -12.82 -26.96
N ARG A 487 -6.94 -13.60 -25.94
CA ARG A 487 -8.33 -13.68 -25.41
C ARG A 487 -8.70 -12.54 -24.45
N TRP A 488 -7.77 -11.72 -24.01
CA TRP A 488 -8.01 -10.79 -22.93
C TRP A 488 -8.00 -9.33 -23.42
N GLU A 489 -9.19 -8.75 -23.53
CA GLU A 489 -9.36 -7.33 -23.84
C GLU A 489 -8.60 -6.46 -22.82
N CYS A 490 -7.59 -5.75 -23.30
CA CYS A 490 -6.73 -4.84 -22.53
C CYS A 490 -7.44 -3.59 -21.97
N ASP A 491 -8.76 -3.49 -22.10
CA ASP A 491 -9.50 -2.24 -22.07
C ASP A 491 -9.97 -1.72 -20.72
N ARG A 492 -9.70 -2.41 -19.62
CA ARG A 492 -10.20 -1.96 -18.31
C ARG A 492 -9.17 -1.41 -17.33
N PHE A 493 -7.93 -1.33 -17.78
CA PHE A 493 -6.88 -0.76 -16.93
C PHE A 493 -6.44 0.57 -17.56
N PRO A 494 -6.56 1.69 -16.78
CA PRO A 494 -6.17 3.02 -17.24
C PRO A 494 -4.68 3.15 -17.55
#